data_590528c85f0660cdf3cd3d5f252c4896
#
_entry.id   590528c85f0660cdf3cd3d5f252c4896
#
_cell.length_a   1.000
_cell.length_b   1.000
_cell.length_c   1.000
_cell.angle_alpha   90.00
_cell.angle_beta   90.00
_cell.angle_gamma   90.00
#
_symmetry.space_group_name_H-M   'P 1'
#
loop_
_entity.id
_entity.type
_entity.pdbx_description
1 polymer ?
#
loop_
_entity_poly.entity_id
_entity_poly.type
_entity_poly.pdbx_seq_one_letter_code
_entity_poly.pdbx_strand_id
1 'polypeptide(L)'
;MSSLSFTGGRSVRYPAPDVARGFMLLLIALANVPYWLRYFPASPDGPSSADRWWILIRTALVDRRGYPLFALLFGFGVATMVRRRIERDVEAAHQSVDPQVRASWAPHVAAQWEALVRQEATDDAARLVRRRGWWMILFGFVHGILFAGDIIGAYGIVAVLFAGVVARKRNVWMAVWGSVIALVSACSLTGVGFWKAGLGDLGSVVHPHASLSVYYVPNSIVQWAMAALITVLISMVVPAFMIGARLGQTDILSRPDRHRGLLWAVAGAGMLIGVVGALPYGLGVSGMVLPVPAWSVVLFHVSGIAGACAWLALFALFMVCTVAGGARVKTASGYWLHSVPVACCVVFIFYSFDIAQLTILMLASMACIRSIRDGEGL
;
A
#
# COMPACT_ATOMS: atom_id res chain seq x y z
N MET A 1 30.26 41.27 -24.15
CA MET A 1 28.83 41.05 -23.96
C MET A 1 28.67 39.57 -23.62
N SER A 2 28.61 39.24 -22.34
CA SER A 2 28.52 37.88 -21.83
C SER A 2 27.06 37.46 -21.81
N SER A 3 26.74 36.39 -22.55
CA SER A 3 25.44 35.73 -22.54
C SER A 3 25.22 35.02 -21.22
N LEU A 4 24.30 35.54 -20.42
CA LEU A 4 23.79 34.86 -19.23
C LEU A 4 23.00 33.63 -19.67
N SER A 5 23.57 32.44 -19.49
CA SER A 5 22.86 31.17 -19.63
C SER A 5 21.82 31.04 -18.51
N PHE A 6 20.56 31.08 -18.88
CA PHE A 6 19.47 30.73 -17.99
C PHE A 6 19.62 29.27 -17.55
N THR A 7 20.09 29.04 -16.33
CA THR A 7 20.04 27.74 -15.67
C THR A 7 18.59 27.39 -15.49
N GLY A 8 18.11 26.37 -16.22
CA GLY A 8 16.77 25.84 -16.15
C GLY A 8 16.41 25.51 -14.70
N GLY A 9 15.37 26.17 -14.20
CA GLY A 9 14.84 25.95 -12.85
C GLY A 9 14.50 24.48 -12.64
N ARG A 10 15.25 23.80 -11.77
CA ARG A 10 14.89 22.44 -11.31
C ARG A 10 13.49 22.51 -10.73
N SER A 11 12.54 21.83 -11.37
CA SER A 11 11.20 21.70 -10.84
C SER A 11 11.26 21.11 -9.43
N VAL A 12 10.66 21.79 -8.46
CA VAL A 12 10.60 21.32 -7.08
C VAL A 12 9.87 19.97 -7.07
N ARG A 13 10.57 18.90 -6.67
CA ARG A 13 9.99 17.58 -6.50
C ARG A 13 9.42 17.47 -5.10
N TYR A 14 8.11 17.27 -4.99
CA TYR A 14 7.46 16.98 -3.71
C TYR A 14 7.59 15.50 -3.39
N PRO A 15 8.25 15.09 -2.28
CA PRO A 15 8.42 13.70 -1.89
C PRO A 15 7.20 13.12 -1.16
N ALA A 16 6.00 13.70 -1.37
CA ALA A 16 4.77 13.27 -0.69
C ALA A 16 4.49 11.76 -0.74
N PRO A 17 4.65 11.05 -1.89
CA PRO A 17 4.44 9.61 -1.94
C PRO A 17 5.50 8.83 -1.14
N ASP A 18 6.73 9.34 -1.03
CA ASP A 18 7.82 8.67 -0.33
C ASP A 18 7.65 8.82 1.19
N VAL A 19 7.23 9.99 1.65
CA VAL A 19 6.86 10.23 3.07
C VAL A 19 5.66 9.39 3.46
N ALA A 20 4.62 9.33 2.62
CA ALA A 20 3.46 8.50 2.86
C ALA A 20 3.81 7.01 2.99
N ARG A 21 4.78 6.50 2.19
CA ARG A 21 5.29 5.12 2.32
C ARG A 21 5.99 4.88 3.66
N GLY A 22 6.80 5.81 4.13
CA GLY A 22 7.45 5.71 5.44
C GLY A 22 6.42 5.66 6.58
N PHE A 23 5.45 6.57 6.56
CA PHE A 23 4.40 6.62 7.58
C PHE A 23 3.46 5.41 7.55
N MET A 24 3.22 4.86 6.37
CA MET A 24 2.44 3.64 6.20
C MET A 24 3.05 2.45 6.95
N LEU A 25 4.38 2.33 6.99
CA LEU A 25 5.05 1.28 7.76
C LEU A 25 4.71 1.38 9.26
N LEU A 26 4.65 2.61 9.80
CA LEU A 26 4.20 2.83 11.17
C LEU A 26 2.74 2.41 11.36
N LEU A 27 1.83 2.79 10.45
CA LEU A 27 0.43 2.37 10.54
C LEU A 27 0.27 0.85 10.47
N ILE A 28 1.06 0.17 9.64
CA ILE A 28 1.06 -1.30 9.54
C ILE A 28 1.58 -1.92 10.86
N ALA A 29 2.66 -1.38 11.43
CA ALA A 29 3.18 -1.86 12.71
C ALA A 29 2.12 -1.73 13.82
N LEU A 30 1.47 -0.54 13.93
CA LEU A 30 0.40 -0.31 14.91
C LEU A 30 -0.83 -1.22 14.68
N ALA A 31 -1.20 -1.47 13.43
CA ALA A 31 -2.30 -2.36 13.09
C ALA A 31 -2.02 -3.83 13.46
N ASN A 32 -0.74 -4.23 13.47
CA ASN A 32 -0.32 -5.59 13.80
C ASN A 32 -0.10 -5.81 15.31
N VAL A 33 -0.15 -4.78 16.15
CA VAL A 33 -0.01 -4.92 17.62
C VAL A 33 -0.92 -6.01 18.20
N PRO A 34 -2.24 -6.09 17.87
CA PRO A 34 -3.12 -7.12 18.41
C PRO A 34 -2.72 -8.54 18.01
N TYR A 35 -2.07 -8.68 16.85
CA TYR A 35 -1.57 -9.99 16.41
C TYR A 35 -0.51 -10.53 17.37
N TRP A 36 0.39 -9.65 17.82
CA TRP A 36 1.46 -10.02 18.74
C TRP A 36 0.98 -10.15 20.20
N LEU A 37 0.03 -9.30 20.62
CA LEU A 37 -0.52 -9.33 21.98
C LEU A 37 -1.20 -10.67 22.33
N ARG A 38 -1.57 -11.49 21.34
CA ARG A 38 -2.13 -12.84 21.58
C ARG A 38 -1.16 -13.80 22.23
N TYR A 39 0.14 -13.56 22.11
CA TYR A 39 1.18 -14.41 22.71
C TYR A 39 1.47 -14.03 24.18
N PHE A 40 0.87 -12.96 24.67
CA PHE A 40 0.98 -12.53 26.05
C PHE A 40 -0.28 -12.92 26.83
N PRO A 41 -0.15 -13.29 28.12
CA PRO A 41 -1.30 -13.61 28.94
C PRO A 41 -2.22 -12.38 29.06
N ALA A 42 -3.53 -12.64 28.95
CA ALA A 42 -4.53 -11.61 29.16
C ALA A 42 -4.49 -11.15 30.62
N SER A 43 -4.77 -9.85 30.86
CA SER A 43 -4.92 -9.37 32.23
C SER A 43 -6.12 -10.05 32.89
N PRO A 44 -5.98 -10.56 34.12
CA PRO A 44 -7.11 -11.18 34.85
C PRO A 44 -8.31 -10.24 35.01
N ASP A 45 -8.05 -8.95 35.17
CA ASP A 45 -9.07 -7.91 35.38
C ASP A 45 -9.68 -7.38 34.06
N GLY A 46 -9.30 -7.97 32.91
CA GLY A 46 -9.71 -7.51 31.60
C GLY A 46 -9.03 -6.19 31.19
N PRO A 47 -9.48 -5.57 30.08
CA PRO A 47 -8.89 -4.35 29.56
C PRO A 47 -9.18 -3.15 30.48
N SER A 48 -8.14 -2.39 30.81
CA SER A 48 -8.23 -1.12 31.53
C SER A 48 -8.99 -0.04 30.73
N SER A 49 -9.36 1.07 31.35
CA SER A 49 -9.94 2.21 30.63
C SER A 49 -9.00 2.76 29.56
N ALA A 50 -7.69 2.78 29.82
CA ALA A 50 -6.70 3.21 28.84
C ALA A 50 -6.63 2.26 27.64
N ASP A 51 -6.72 0.94 27.86
CA ASP A 51 -6.74 -0.05 26.78
C ASP A 51 -7.99 0.12 25.90
N ARG A 52 -9.15 0.37 26.50
CA ARG A 52 -10.40 0.61 25.76
C ARG A 52 -10.30 1.83 24.86
N TRP A 53 -9.77 2.95 25.37
CA TRP A 53 -9.52 4.15 24.58
C TRP A 53 -8.47 3.90 23.49
N TRP A 54 -7.39 3.18 23.79
CA TRP A 54 -6.40 2.81 22.79
C TRP A 54 -7.00 1.97 21.65
N ILE A 55 -7.80 0.95 21.99
CA ILE A 55 -8.50 0.11 21.00
C ILE A 55 -9.40 0.98 20.12
N LEU A 56 -10.19 1.89 20.72
CA LEU A 56 -11.07 2.78 19.97
C LEU A 56 -10.30 3.70 19.02
N ILE A 57 -9.26 4.39 19.51
CA ILE A 57 -8.44 5.32 18.71
C ILE A 57 -7.74 4.58 17.58
N ARG A 58 -7.13 3.44 17.87
CA ARG A 58 -6.47 2.62 16.87
C ARG A 58 -7.45 2.14 15.79
N THR A 59 -8.62 1.64 16.21
CA THR A 59 -9.68 1.21 15.28
C THR A 59 -10.16 2.36 14.40
N ALA A 60 -10.32 3.56 14.96
CA ALA A 60 -10.79 4.73 14.24
C ALA A 60 -9.76 5.30 13.25
N LEU A 61 -8.47 5.29 13.57
CA LEU A 61 -7.44 6.00 12.81
C LEU A 61 -6.45 5.10 12.07
N VAL A 62 -6.25 3.85 12.50
CA VAL A 62 -5.20 2.97 12.01
C VAL A 62 -5.75 1.72 11.34
N ASP A 63 -6.60 0.96 12.07
CA ASP A 63 -7.11 -0.32 11.59
C ASP A 63 -7.94 -0.14 10.32
N ARG A 64 -7.70 -1.00 9.33
CA ARG A 64 -8.35 -0.94 8.01
C ARG A 64 -8.08 0.35 7.21
N ARG A 65 -7.08 1.18 7.60
CA ARG A 65 -6.58 2.33 6.82
C ARG A 65 -5.19 2.06 6.25
N GLY A 66 -4.35 1.36 7.00
CA GLY A 66 -2.98 1.07 6.59
C GLY A 66 -2.90 0.28 5.28
N TYR A 67 -3.62 -0.83 5.15
CA TYR A 67 -3.56 -1.65 3.93
C TYR A 67 -4.21 -0.99 2.69
N PRO A 68 -5.34 -0.23 2.77
CA PRO A 68 -5.81 0.52 1.62
C PRO A 68 -4.88 1.67 1.24
N LEU A 69 -4.24 2.33 2.22
CA LEU A 69 -3.22 3.34 1.94
C LEU A 69 -2.04 2.75 1.18
N PHE A 70 -1.60 1.56 1.59
CA PHE A 70 -0.56 0.83 0.84
C PHE A 70 -1.01 0.52 -0.59
N ALA A 71 -2.23 0.01 -0.76
CA ALA A 71 -2.79 -0.29 -2.07
C ALA A 71 -2.88 0.96 -2.98
N LEU A 72 -3.30 2.10 -2.41
CA LEU A 72 -3.31 3.41 -3.09
C LEU A 72 -1.90 3.78 -3.58
N LEU A 73 -0.91 3.73 -2.69
CA LEU A 73 0.47 4.08 -3.02
C LEU A 73 1.11 3.09 -3.99
N PHE A 74 0.73 1.82 -3.91
CA PHE A 74 1.18 0.80 -4.84
C PHE A 74 0.60 1.04 -6.24
N GLY A 75 -0.71 1.28 -6.35
CA GLY A 75 -1.36 1.63 -7.61
C GLY A 75 -0.78 2.90 -8.25
N PHE A 76 -0.56 3.95 -7.44
CA PHE A 76 0.11 5.17 -7.86
C PHE A 76 1.54 4.89 -8.38
N GLY A 77 2.30 4.08 -7.66
CA GLY A 77 3.66 3.68 -8.04
C GLY A 77 3.69 2.90 -9.36
N VAL A 78 2.79 1.93 -9.54
CA VAL A 78 2.66 1.14 -10.77
C VAL A 78 2.32 2.06 -11.95
N ALA A 79 1.31 2.92 -11.84
CA ALA A 79 0.92 3.83 -12.91
C ALA A 79 2.04 4.83 -13.27
N THR A 80 2.74 5.36 -12.27
CA THR A 80 3.89 6.26 -12.49
C THR A 80 5.06 5.53 -13.16
N MET A 81 5.36 4.31 -12.74
CA MET A 81 6.39 3.48 -13.35
C MET A 81 6.08 3.15 -14.81
N VAL A 82 4.85 2.75 -15.09
CA VAL A 82 4.36 2.47 -16.46
C VAL A 82 4.51 3.71 -17.33
N ARG A 83 4.01 4.85 -16.88
CA ARG A 83 4.12 6.11 -17.62
C ARG A 83 5.57 6.44 -17.98
N ARG A 84 6.47 6.42 -16.99
CA ARG A 84 7.90 6.72 -17.20
C ARG A 84 8.59 5.70 -18.08
N ARG A 85 8.14 4.46 -18.07
CA ARG A 85 8.67 3.41 -18.93
C ARG A 85 8.27 3.66 -20.38
N ILE A 86 6.98 3.92 -20.64
CA ILE A 86 6.46 4.24 -21.97
C ILE A 86 7.14 5.49 -22.53
N GLU A 87 7.22 6.58 -21.75
CA GLU A 87 7.88 7.81 -22.16
C GLU A 87 9.33 7.59 -22.59
N ARG A 88 10.10 6.78 -21.84
CA ARG A 88 11.49 6.46 -22.16
C ARG A 88 11.62 5.59 -23.40
N ASP A 89 10.78 4.58 -23.55
CA ASP A 89 10.88 3.65 -24.67
C ASP A 89 10.45 4.32 -25.99
N VAL A 90 9.43 5.21 -25.95
CA VAL A 90 9.02 6.06 -27.09
C VAL A 90 10.16 7.02 -27.43
N GLU A 91 10.75 7.70 -26.46
CA GLU A 91 11.88 8.60 -26.71
C GLU A 91 13.08 7.88 -27.31
N ALA A 92 13.42 6.68 -26.81
CA ALA A 92 14.50 5.86 -27.36
C ALA A 92 14.21 5.46 -28.82
N ALA A 93 12.94 5.12 -29.14
CA ALA A 93 12.54 4.84 -30.52
C ALA A 93 12.67 6.09 -31.41
N HIS A 94 12.30 7.27 -30.92
CA HIS A 94 12.49 8.53 -31.65
C HIS A 94 13.97 8.84 -31.93
N GLN A 95 14.85 8.54 -30.99
CA GLN A 95 16.29 8.74 -31.13
C GLN A 95 16.95 7.71 -32.07
N SER A 96 16.32 6.55 -32.28
CA SER A 96 16.85 5.50 -33.17
C SER A 96 16.62 5.77 -34.66
N VAL A 97 15.76 6.72 -35.01
CA VAL A 97 15.45 7.08 -36.38
C VAL A 97 16.03 8.45 -36.70
N ASP A 98 16.77 8.56 -37.81
CA ASP A 98 17.33 9.84 -38.28
C ASP A 98 16.21 10.88 -38.41
N PRO A 99 16.36 12.08 -37.79
CA PRO A 99 15.37 13.15 -37.88
C PRO A 99 15.03 13.56 -39.32
N GLN A 100 16.01 13.51 -40.24
CA GLN A 100 15.79 13.84 -41.66
C GLN A 100 14.92 12.79 -42.35
N VAL A 101 15.17 11.50 -42.07
CA VAL A 101 14.38 10.40 -42.58
C VAL A 101 12.94 10.49 -42.05
N ARG A 102 12.76 10.76 -40.76
CA ARG A 102 11.43 10.92 -40.17
C ARG A 102 10.66 12.12 -40.74
N ALA A 103 11.37 13.22 -41.00
CA ALA A 103 10.77 14.41 -41.59
C ALA A 103 10.29 14.19 -43.04
N SER A 104 10.87 13.20 -43.74
CA SER A 104 10.45 12.85 -45.11
C SER A 104 9.23 11.92 -45.20
N TRP A 105 8.77 11.38 -44.04
CA TRP A 105 7.62 10.48 -44.03
C TRP A 105 6.31 11.21 -44.37
N ALA A 106 5.45 10.53 -45.11
CA ALA A 106 4.09 11.01 -45.26
C ALA A 106 3.35 11.01 -43.91
N PRO A 107 2.45 11.97 -43.66
CA PRO A 107 1.81 12.13 -42.31
C PRO A 107 1.14 10.85 -41.79
N HIS A 108 0.54 10.04 -42.66
CA HIS A 108 -0.10 8.79 -42.27
C HIS A 108 0.94 7.72 -41.86
N VAL A 109 2.11 7.65 -42.50
CA VAL A 109 3.19 6.74 -42.15
C VAL A 109 3.78 7.12 -40.79
N ALA A 110 4.03 8.41 -40.56
CA ALA A 110 4.50 8.94 -39.28
C ALA A 110 3.51 8.62 -38.15
N ALA A 111 2.22 8.79 -38.38
CA ALA A 111 1.17 8.48 -37.40
C ALA A 111 1.07 6.96 -37.09
N GLN A 112 1.18 6.12 -38.12
CA GLN A 112 1.19 4.66 -37.92
C GLN A 112 2.40 4.20 -37.12
N TRP A 113 3.58 4.69 -37.46
CA TRP A 113 4.80 4.40 -36.73
C TRP A 113 4.72 4.82 -35.26
N GLU A 114 4.26 6.03 -34.97
CA GLU A 114 4.06 6.55 -33.60
C GLU A 114 3.09 5.66 -32.82
N ALA A 115 1.98 5.23 -33.46
CA ALA A 115 1.00 4.33 -32.86
C ALA A 115 1.61 2.96 -32.50
N LEU A 116 2.40 2.39 -33.41
CA LEU A 116 3.08 1.11 -33.20
C LEU A 116 4.11 1.19 -32.07
N VAL A 117 4.98 2.20 -32.10
CA VAL A 117 6.00 2.43 -31.04
C VAL A 117 5.32 2.57 -29.68
N ARG A 118 4.25 3.37 -29.61
CA ARG A 118 3.53 3.57 -28.34
C ARG A 118 2.81 2.31 -27.88
N GLN A 119 2.26 1.52 -28.80
CA GLN A 119 1.64 0.24 -28.48
C GLN A 119 2.67 -0.75 -27.92
N GLU A 120 3.81 -0.91 -28.58
CA GLU A 120 4.89 -1.79 -28.15
C GLU A 120 5.42 -1.38 -26.78
N ALA A 121 5.75 -0.10 -26.58
CA ALA A 121 6.18 0.44 -25.28
C ALA A 121 5.14 0.19 -24.16
N THR A 122 3.84 0.26 -24.49
CA THR A 122 2.76 -0.03 -23.54
C THR A 122 2.69 -1.51 -23.17
N ASP A 123 2.88 -2.40 -24.13
CA ASP A 123 2.88 -3.85 -23.90
C ASP A 123 4.11 -4.28 -23.12
N ASP A 124 5.26 -3.67 -23.40
CA ASP A 124 6.49 -3.89 -22.62
C ASP A 124 6.37 -3.42 -21.19
N ALA A 125 5.78 -2.26 -20.98
CA ALA A 125 5.50 -1.75 -19.63
C ALA A 125 4.55 -2.69 -18.87
N ALA A 126 3.52 -3.23 -19.53
CA ALA A 126 2.61 -4.20 -18.92
C ALA A 126 3.32 -5.52 -18.58
N ARG A 127 4.22 -6.01 -19.46
CA ARG A 127 5.05 -7.19 -19.18
C ARG A 127 5.97 -6.99 -17.99
N LEU A 128 6.58 -5.81 -17.88
CA LEU A 128 7.42 -5.45 -16.73
C LEU A 128 6.63 -5.49 -15.41
N VAL A 129 5.41 -4.92 -15.38
CA VAL A 129 4.55 -4.97 -14.19
C VAL A 129 4.21 -6.40 -13.82
N ARG A 130 3.81 -7.24 -14.78
CA ARG A 130 3.51 -8.67 -14.53
C ARG A 130 4.72 -9.41 -13.99
N ARG A 131 5.90 -9.22 -14.57
CA ARG A 131 7.14 -9.85 -14.10
C ARG A 131 7.44 -9.47 -12.64
N ARG A 132 7.29 -8.19 -12.28
CA ARG A 132 7.43 -7.74 -10.88
C ARG A 132 6.34 -8.34 -9.98
N GLY A 133 5.11 -8.42 -10.46
CA GLY A 133 4.01 -9.05 -9.74
C GLY A 133 4.28 -10.53 -9.42
N TRP A 134 4.82 -11.28 -10.37
CA TRP A 134 5.22 -12.68 -10.15
C TRP A 134 6.31 -12.82 -9.08
N TRP A 135 7.31 -11.93 -9.08
CA TRP A 135 8.30 -11.89 -8.02
C TRP A 135 7.69 -11.56 -6.66
N MET A 136 6.72 -10.63 -6.62
CA MET A 136 6.00 -10.32 -5.38
C MET A 136 5.18 -11.51 -4.88
N ILE A 137 4.56 -12.28 -5.78
CA ILE A 137 3.85 -13.51 -5.41
C ILE A 137 4.83 -14.53 -4.80
N LEU A 138 5.99 -14.72 -5.43
CA LEU A 138 7.01 -15.63 -4.92
C LEU A 138 7.53 -15.20 -3.54
N PHE A 139 7.88 -13.92 -3.38
CA PHE A 139 8.32 -13.40 -2.07
C PHE A 139 7.22 -13.48 -1.03
N GLY A 140 5.98 -13.14 -1.40
CA GLY A 140 4.82 -13.26 -0.52
C GLY A 140 4.54 -14.70 -0.12
N PHE A 141 4.72 -15.65 -1.02
CA PHE A 141 4.61 -17.08 -0.72
C PHE A 141 5.63 -17.52 0.34
N VAL A 142 6.91 -17.18 0.14
CA VAL A 142 7.96 -17.51 1.12
C VAL A 142 7.72 -16.81 2.46
N HIS A 143 7.36 -15.52 2.43
CA HIS A 143 7.04 -14.74 3.62
C HIS A 143 5.79 -15.29 4.34
N GLY A 144 4.77 -15.73 3.60
CA GLY A 144 3.54 -16.29 4.14
C GLY A 144 3.69 -17.62 4.87
N ILE A 145 4.74 -18.39 4.55
CA ILE A 145 5.12 -19.58 5.33
C ILE A 145 5.58 -19.18 6.74
N LEU A 146 6.24 -18.04 6.86
CA LEU A 146 6.79 -17.54 8.13
C LEU A 146 5.79 -16.66 8.89
N PHE A 147 4.93 -15.93 8.16
CA PHE A 147 4.02 -14.94 8.71
C PHE A 147 2.65 -14.98 8.02
N ALA A 148 1.64 -15.45 8.72
CA ALA A 148 0.27 -15.61 8.20
C ALA A 148 -0.40 -14.30 7.75
N GLY A 149 0.13 -13.15 8.15
CA GLY A 149 -0.34 -11.82 7.77
C GLY A 149 0.27 -11.27 6.47
N ASP A 150 0.82 -12.12 5.60
CA ASP A 150 1.39 -11.66 4.33
C ASP A 150 0.35 -10.96 3.46
N ILE A 151 0.77 -9.81 2.93
CA ILE A 151 -0.02 -8.99 2.01
C ILE A 151 0.71 -8.78 0.68
N ILE A 152 2.01 -9.07 0.63
CA ILE A 152 2.88 -8.85 -0.55
C ILE A 152 2.42 -9.72 -1.71
N GLY A 153 2.10 -10.98 -1.44
CA GLY A 153 1.58 -11.91 -2.44
C GLY A 153 0.27 -11.44 -3.06
N ALA A 154 -0.66 -10.93 -2.24
CA ALA A 154 -1.92 -10.37 -2.73
C ALA A 154 -1.70 -9.16 -3.65
N TYR A 155 -0.79 -8.25 -3.31
CA TYR A 155 -0.43 -7.13 -4.21
C TYR A 155 0.24 -7.60 -5.49
N GLY A 156 1.04 -8.67 -5.42
CA GLY A 156 1.59 -9.33 -6.60
C GLY A 156 0.51 -9.83 -7.55
N ILE A 157 -0.52 -10.50 -7.02
CA ILE A 157 -1.68 -10.98 -7.79
C ILE A 157 -2.41 -9.80 -8.44
N VAL A 158 -2.69 -8.74 -7.69
CA VAL A 158 -3.33 -7.52 -8.22
C VAL A 158 -2.50 -6.91 -9.36
N ALA A 159 -1.17 -6.83 -9.20
CA ALA A 159 -0.28 -6.31 -10.24
C ALA A 159 -0.33 -7.17 -11.51
N VAL A 160 -0.30 -8.49 -11.40
CA VAL A 160 -0.37 -9.41 -12.55
C VAL A 160 -1.70 -9.27 -13.29
N LEU A 161 -2.81 -9.29 -12.55
CA LEU A 161 -4.16 -9.23 -13.13
C LEU A 161 -4.43 -7.91 -13.85
N PHE A 162 -4.06 -6.78 -13.22
CA PHE A 162 -4.44 -5.45 -13.68
C PHE A 162 -3.34 -4.69 -14.43
N ALA A 163 -2.17 -5.31 -14.68
CA ALA A 163 -1.08 -4.70 -15.43
C ALA A 163 -1.54 -4.06 -16.75
N GLY A 164 -2.29 -4.80 -17.56
CA GLY A 164 -2.75 -4.34 -18.85
C GLY A 164 -3.83 -3.24 -18.77
N VAL A 165 -4.66 -3.26 -17.73
CA VAL A 165 -5.69 -2.24 -17.50
C VAL A 165 -5.02 -0.90 -17.14
N VAL A 166 -4.01 -0.93 -16.28
CA VAL A 166 -3.25 0.26 -15.86
C VAL A 166 -2.39 0.79 -17.00
N ALA A 167 -1.66 -0.09 -17.71
CA ALA A 167 -0.74 0.31 -18.78
C ALA A 167 -1.49 0.99 -19.95
N ARG A 168 -2.65 0.44 -20.34
CA ARG A 168 -3.47 1.00 -21.40
C ARG A 168 -4.42 2.12 -20.94
N LYS A 169 -4.29 2.59 -19.68
CA LYS A 169 -5.13 3.65 -19.08
C LYS A 169 -6.63 3.40 -19.29
N ARG A 170 -7.07 2.15 -19.17
CA ARG A 170 -8.49 1.77 -19.33
C ARG A 170 -9.31 2.19 -18.10
N ASN A 171 -9.53 3.50 -17.97
CA ASN A 171 -10.12 4.11 -16.76
C ASN A 171 -11.53 3.59 -16.43
N VAL A 172 -12.34 3.31 -17.46
CA VAL A 172 -13.67 2.71 -17.26
C VAL A 172 -13.54 1.33 -16.63
N TRP A 173 -12.64 0.48 -17.14
CA TRP A 173 -12.40 -0.84 -16.56
C TRP A 173 -11.81 -0.78 -15.14
N MET A 174 -10.97 0.23 -14.86
CA MET A 174 -10.49 0.47 -13.50
C MET A 174 -11.64 0.81 -12.54
N ALA A 175 -12.58 1.67 -12.97
CA ALA A 175 -13.76 2.00 -12.20
C ALA A 175 -14.69 0.77 -12.04
N VAL A 176 -14.96 0.03 -13.11
CA VAL A 176 -15.80 -1.17 -13.07
C VAL A 176 -15.22 -2.20 -12.09
N TRP A 177 -13.98 -2.62 -12.27
CA TRP A 177 -13.36 -3.61 -11.38
C TRP A 177 -13.24 -3.13 -9.94
N GLY A 178 -12.88 -1.86 -9.74
CA GLY A 178 -12.84 -1.26 -8.41
C GLY A 178 -14.21 -1.29 -7.72
N SER A 179 -15.28 -0.91 -8.43
CA SER A 179 -16.66 -0.90 -7.90
C SER A 179 -17.20 -2.31 -7.68
N VAL A 180 -16.99 -3.23 -8.62
CA VAL A 180 -17.44 -4.63 -8.49
C VAL A 180 -16.81 -5.30 -7.28
N ILE A 181 -15.48 -5.19 -7.13
CA ILE A 181 -14.79 -5.78 -5.98
C ILE A 181 -15.19 -5.08 -4.67
N ALA A 182 -15.40 -3.75 -4.67
CA ALA A 182 -15.90 -3.03 -3.50
C ALA A 182 -17.29 -3.55 -3.08
N LEU A 183 -18.18 -3.76 -4.04
CA LEU A 183 -19.53 -4.28 -3.79
C LEU A 183 -19.47 -5.73 -3.28
N VAL A 184 -18.71 -6.60 -3.93
CA VAL A 184 -18.49 -7.99 -3.47
C VAL A 184 -17.93 -8.01 -2.06
N SER A 185 -16.93 -7.15 -1.77
CA SER A 185 -16.36 -7.03 -0.43
C SER A 185 -17.39 -6.57 0.60
N ALA A 186 -18.19 -5.54 0.28
CA ALA A 186 -19.23 -5.05 1.17
C ALA A 186 -20.28 -6.14 1.47
N CYS A 187 -20.77 -6.84 0.44
CA CYS A 187 -21.75 -7.92 0.61
C CYS A 187 -21.18 -9.08 1.44
N SER A 188 -19.95 -9.51 1.14
CA SER A 188 -19.30 -10.61 1.87
C SER A 188 -19.05 -10.26 3.34
N LEU A 189 -18.59 -9.03 3.62
CA LEU A 189 -18.34 -8.56 4.98
C LEU A 189 -19.64 -8.38 5.79
N THR A 190 -20.73 -7.99 5.12
CA THR A 190 -22.06 -7.97 5.74
C THR A 190 -22.48 -9.37 6.15
N GLY A 191 -22.35 -10.35 5.23
CA GLY A 191 -22.65 -11.75 5.51
C GLY A 191 -21.82 -12.31 6.67
N VAL A 192 -20.50 -12.03 6.70
CA VAL A 192 -19.62 -12.43 7.81
C VAL A 192 -20.04 -11.76 9.13
N GLY A 193 -20.44 -10.47 9.10
CA GLY A 193 -20.93 -9.78 10.29
C GLY A 193 -22.18 -10.44 10.89
N PHE A 194 -23.18 -10.74 10.06
CA PHE A 194 -24.40 -11.44 10.49
C PHE A 194 -24.14 -12.86 10.92
N TRP A 195 -23.28 -13.59 10.21
CA TRP A 195 -22.90 -14.95 10.58
C TRP A 195 -22.24 -15.01 11.96
N LYS A 196 -21.27 -14.13 12.23
CA LYS A 196 -20.63 -14.03 13.56
C LYS A 196 -21.62 -13.64 14.66
N ALA A 197 -22.53 -12.74 14.40
CA ALA A 197 -23.56 -12.35 15.37
C ALA A 197 -24.54 -13.49 15.69
N GLY A 198 -24.82 -14.38 14.71
CA GLY A 198 -25.71 -15.53 14.90
C GLY A 198 -25.06 -16.74 15.58
N LEU A 199 -23.75 -16.93 15.42
CA LEU A 199 -23.02 -18.11 15.92
C LEU A 199 -22.25 -17.87 17.22
N GLY A 200 -22.23 -16.62 17.73
CA GLY A 200 -21.38 -16.26 18.84
C GLY A 200 -19.91 -16.15 18.45
N ASP A 201 -19.05 -16.05 19.44
CA ASP A 201 -17.61 -15.85 19.23
C ASP A 201 -16.91 -17.16 18.80
N LEU A 202 -16.98 -17.49 17.52
CA LEU A 202 -16.14 -18.50 16.89
C LEU A 202 -14.72 -17.99 16.60
N GLY A 203 -14.39 -16.80 17.07
CA GLY A 203 -13.05 -16.19 16.89
C GLY A 203 -11.91 -17.03 17.47
N SER A 204 -12.21 -17.95 18.38
CA SER A 204 -11.25 -18.89 18.96
C SER A 204 -10.87 -20.06 18.04
N VAL A 205 -11.68 -20.36 17.02
CA VAL A 205 -11.49 -21.56 16.17
C VAL A 205 -10.40 -21.39 15.10
N VAL A 206 -9.99 -20.16 14.78
CA VAL A 206 -9.09 -19.86 13.64
C VAL A 206 -7.64 -19.66 14.07
N HIS A 207 -7.29 -19.95 15.29
CA HIS A 207 -5.89 -19.83 15.74
C HIS A 207 -5.36 -21.20 16.18
N PRO A 208 -4.90 -22.04 15.25
CA PRO A 208 -4.00 -23.09 15.66
C PRO A 208 -2.78 -22.37 16.27
N HIS A 209 -2.54 -22.60 17.56
CA HIS A 209 -1.23 -22.36 18.11
C HIS A 209 -0.25 -22.93 17.10
N ALA A 210 0.71 -22.13 16.64
CA ALA A 210 1.72 -22.59 15.70
C ALA A 210 2.65 -23.57 16.44
N SER A 211 2.14 -24.76 16.77
CA SER A 211 2.98 -25.85 17.15
C SER A 211 3.79 -26.21 15.90
N LEU A 212 5.12 -26.21 16.01
CA LEU A 212 6.02 -26.72 14.98
C LEU A 212 5.75 -28.22 14.79
N SER A 213 4.68 -28.52 14.08
CA SER A 213 4.30 -29.87 13.68
C SER A 213 4.74 -30.12 12.23
N VAL A 214 4.79 -31.37 11.83
CA VAL A 214 5.06 -31.76 10.43
C VAL A 214 4.06 -31.11 9.45
N TYR A 215 2.88 -30.73 9.92
CA TYR A 215 1.84 -30.05 9.14
C TYR A 215 1.98 -28.52 9.07
N TYR A 216 2.98 -27.94 9.74
CA TYR A 216 3.15 -26.47 9.77
C TYR A 216 3.27 -25.88 8.36
N VAL A 217 4.19 -26.40 7.55
CA VAL A 217 4.43 -25.87 6.19
C VAL A 217 3.22 -26.06 5.27
N PRO A 218 2.62 -27.25 5.14
CA PRO A 218 1.40 -27.42 4.35
C PRO A 218 0.26 -26.51 4.79
N ASN A 219 0.02 -26.37 6.08
CA ASN A 219 -1.02 -25.48 6.62
C ASN A 219 -0.74 -24.02 6.31
N SER A 220 0.52 -23.58 6.45
CA SER A 220 0.92 -22.19 6.13
C SER A 220 0.71 -21.88 4.65
N ILE A 221 1.00 -22.83 3.75
CA ILE A 221 0.76 -22.65 2.30
C ILE A 221 -0.75 -22.49 2.02
N VAL A 222 -1.58 -23.34 2.58
CA VAL A 222 -3.05 -23.26 2.40
C VAL A 222 -3.57 -21.96 2.98
N GLN A 223 -3.16 -21.58 4.19
CA GLN A 223 -3.57 -20.33 4.84
C GLN A 223 -3.13 -19.12 4.02
N TRP A 224 -1.90 -19.10 3.52
CA TRP A 224 -1.42 -18.01 2.66
C TRP A 224 -2.23 -17.90 1.38
N ALA A 225 -2.49 -19.02 0.68
CA ALA A 225 -3.26 -19.00 -0.56
C ALA A 225 -4.69 -18.49 -0.32
N MET A 226 -5.35 -18.97 0.74
CA MET A 226 -6.68 -18.50 1.13
C MET A 226 -6.67 -17.03 1.53
N ALA A 227 -5.70 -16.58 2.34
CA ALA A 227 -5.57 -15.20 2.76
C ALA A 227 -5.31 -14.26 1.57
N ALA A 228 -4.44 -14.66 0.63
CA ALA A 228 -4.17 -13.89 -0.58
C ALA A 228 -5.44 -13.76 -1.46
N LEU A 229 -6.18 -14.87 -1.65
CA LEU A 229 -7.42 -14.88 -2.43
C LEU A 229 -8.50 -14.00 -1.77
N ILE A 230 -8.72 -14.16 -0.47
CA ILE A 230 -9.67 -13.34 0.30
C ILE A 230 -9.27 -11.87 0.23
N THR A 231 -7.98 -11.55 0.35
CA THR A 231 -7.48 -10.17 0.27
C THR A 231 -7.75 -9.56 -1.10
N VAL A 232 -7.62 -10.30 -2.18
CA VAL A 232 -7.90 -9.79 -3.54
C VAL A 232 -9.41 -9.66 -3.80
N LEU A 233 -10.23 -10.59 -3.36
CA LEU A 233 -11.66 -10.65 -3.72
C LEU A 233 -12.60 -9.99 -2.70
N ILE A 234 -12.23 -9.99 -1.41
CA ILE A 234 -13.13 -9.60 -0.31
C ILE A 234 -12.56 -8.45 0.53
N SER A 235 -11.50 -7.79 0.06
CA SER A 235 -10.95 -6.61 0.75
C SER A 235 -11.01 -5.36 -0.11
N MET A 236 -10.71 -4.21 0.52
CA MET A 236 -10.63 -2.93 -0.17
C MET A 236 -9.27 -2.69 -0.87
N VAL A 237 -8.46 -3.74 -1.10
CA VAL A 237 -7.16 -3.62 -1.77
C VAL A 237 -7.32 -3.25 -3.24
N VAL A 238 -8.16 -3.97 -3.99
CA VAL A 238 -8.36 -3.69 -5.43
C VAL A 238 -8.99 -2.32 -5.66
N PRO A 239 -10.09 -1.93 -4.97
CA PRO A 239 -10.63 -0.58 -5.08
C PRO A 239 -9.59 0.51 -4.80
N ALA A 240 -8.85 0.39 -3.71
CA ALA A 240 -7.81 1.35 -3.35
C ALA A 240 -6.66 1.39 -4.38
N PHE A 241 -6.22 0.23 -4.88
CA PHE A 241 -5.24 0.14 -5.96
C PHE A 241 -5.70 0.88 -7.22
N MET A 242 -6.95 0.72 -7.63
CA MET A 242 -7.51 1.40 -8.82
C MET A 242 -7.56 2.92 -8.63
N ILE A 243 -7.96 3.39 -7.44
CA ILE A 243 -7.93 4.83 -7.11
C ILE A 243 -6.49 5.33 -7.18
N GLY A 244 -5.54 4.60 -6.59
CA GLY A 244 -4.12 4.94 -6.62
C GLY A 244 -3.55 5.00 -8.04
N ALA A 245 -3.87 4.01 -8.88
CA ALA A 245 -3.46 3.98 -10.27
C ALA A 245 -4.06 5.16 -11.07
N ARG A 246 -5.26 5.58 -10.73
CA ARG A 246 -5.90 6.78 -11.30
C ARG A 246 -5.17 8.06 -10.87
N LEU A 247 -4.85 8.18 -9.58
CA LEU A 247 -4.04 9.30 -9.05
C LEU A 247 -2.67 9.39 -9.73
N GLY A 248 -2.03 8.25 -10.04
CA GLY A 248 -0.75 8.20 -10.76
C GLY A 248 -0.80 8.73 -12.20
N GLN A 249 -2.00 8.91 -12.76
CA GLN A 249 -2.22 9.53 -14.07
C GLN A 249 -2.43 11.04 -13.98
N THR A 250 -2.58 11.60 -12.78
CA THR A 250 -2.79 13.02 -12.50
C THR A 250 -1.53 13.66 -11.93
N ASP A 251 -1.54 14.98 -11.78
CA ASP A 251 -0.46 15.73 -11.14
C ASP A 251 -0.75 16.06 -9.65
N ILE A 252 -1.86 15.57 -9.07
CA ILE A 252 -2.30 15.91 -7.72
C ILE A 252 -1.20 15.67 -6.67
N LEU A 253 -0.54 14.51 -6.70
CA LEU A 253 0.51 14.16 -5.75
C LEU A 253 1.90 14.66 -6.17
N SER A 254 2.12 14.95 -7.44
CA SER A 254 3.38 15.53 -7.93
C SER A 254 3.45 17.05 -7.81
N ARG A 255 2.29 17.71 -7.78
CA ARG A 255 2.14 19.17 -7.60
C ARG A 255 1.04 19.49 -6.58
N PRO A 256 1.20 19.05 -5.32
CA PRO A 256 0.18 19.20 -4.30
C PRO A 256 -0.10 20.67 -3.96
N ASP A 257 0.86 21.55 -4.21
CA ASP A 257 0.72 23.00 -4.08
C ASP A 257 -0.40 23.60 -4.95
N ARG A 258 -0.68 23.01 -6.11
CA ARG A 258 -1.76 23.43 -7.01
C ARG A 258 -3.13 22.90 -6.61
N HIS A 259 -3.16 21.86 -5.83
CA HIS A 259 -4.40 21.12 -5.48
C HIS A 259 -4.75 21.20 -3.99
N ARG A 260 -4.28 22.24 -3.27
CA ARG A 260 -4.45 22.39 -1.80
C ARG A 260 -5.90 22.30 -1.37
N GLY A 261 -6.82 22.98 -2.08
CA GLY A 261 -8.25 22.97 -1.75
C GLY A 261 -8.84 21.58 -1.83
N LEU A 262 -8.55 20.83 -2.90
CA LEU A 262 -8.97 19.44 -3.05
C LEU A 262 -8.37 18.55 -1.96
N LEU A 263 -7.08 18.71 -1.67
CA LEU A 263 -6.40 17.92 -0.63
C LEU A 263 -6.98 18.18 0.76
N TRP A 264 -7.30 19.43 1.12
CA TRP A 264 -7.99 19.75 2.37
C TRP A 264 -9.39 19.18 2.43
N ALA A 265 -10.15 19.24 1.33
CA ALA A 265 -11.48 18.63 1.25
C ALA A 265 -11.40 17.09 1.43
N VAL A 266 -10.46 16.43 0.75
CA VAL A 266 -10.25 14.97 0.87
C VAL A 266 -9.76 14.62 2.27
N ALA A 267 -8.85 15.39 2.86
CA ALA A 267 -8.37 15.17 4.22
C ALA A 267 -9.51 15.29 5.25
N GLY A 268 -10.31 16.36 5.20
CA GLY A 268 -11.39 16.60 6.13
C GLY A 268 -12.56 15.61 5.97
N ALA A 269 -13.10 15.52 4.76
CA ALA A 269 -14.23 14.63 4.48
C ALA A 269 -13.83 13.14 4.63
N GLY A 270 -12.65 12.76 4.13
CA GLY A 270 -12.18 11.39 4.24
C GLY A 270 -11.88 10.97 5.67
N MET A 271 -11.34 11.88 6.50
CA MET A 271 -11.12 11.61 7.93
C MET A 271 -12.45 11.49 8.67
N LEU A 272 -13.39 12.40 8.41
CA LEU A 272 -14.74 12.34 9.01
C LEU A 272 -15.44 11.02 8.66
N ILE A 273 -15.52 10.68 7.37
CA ILE A 273 -16.13 9.41 6.92
C ILE A 273 -15.40 8.21 7.53
N GLY A 274 -14.07 8.24 7.53
CA GLY A 274 -13.25 7.18 8.11
C GLY A 274 -13.53 6.95 9.58
N VAL A 275 -13.52 8.02 10.39
CA VAL A 275 -13.75 7.94 11.84
C VAL A 275 -15.21 7.55 12.14
N VAL A 276 -16.18 8.27 11.58
CA VAL A 276 -17.62 8.00 11.82
C VAL A 276 -18.00 6.57 11.41
N GLY A 277 -17.48 6.09 10.26
CA GLY A 277 -17.74 4.73 9.80
C GLY A 277 -17.07 3.64 10.67
N ALA A 278 -16.03 3.98 11.42
CA ALA A 278 -15.38 3.04 12.34
C ALA A 278 -15.97 3.05 13.76
N LEU A 279 -16.60 4.15 14.18
CA LEU A 279 -17.05 4.32 15.57
C LEU A 279 -17.96 3.17 16.06
N PRO A 280 -19.01 2.74 15.33
CA PRO A 280 -19.90 1.68 15.83
C PRO A 280 -19.15 0.36 16.10
N TYR A 281 -18.23 -0.01 15.20
CA TYR A 281 -17.39 -1.18 15.38
C TYR A 281 -16.35 -0.99 16.50
N GLY A 282 -15.69 0.16 16.53
CA GLY A 282 -14.68 0.50 17.52
C GLY A 282 -15.21 0.55 18.95
N LEU A 283 -16.39 1.13 19.17
CA LEU A 283 -17.07 1.15 20.46
C LEU A 283 -17.43 -0.26 20.93
N GLY A 284 -17.82 -1.13 19.99
CA GLY A 284 -18.11 -2.53 20.30
C GLY A 284 -16.87 -3.31 20.70
N VAL A 285 -15.81 -3.29 19.86
CA VAL A 285 -14.59 -4.08 20.13
C VAL A 285 -13.76 -3.54 21.29
N SER A 286 -13.91 -2.28 21.65
CA SER A 286 -13.34 -1.70 22.89
C SER A 286 -14.10 -2.11 24.15
N GLY A 287 -15.27 -2.75 24.02
CA GLY A 287 -16.14 -3.10 25.14
C GLY A 287 -16.84 -1.90 25.79
N MET A 288 -16.88 -0.73 25.14
CA MET A 288 -17.59 0.45 25.64
C MET A 288 -19.10 0.36 25.39
N VAL A 289 -19.49 -0.29 24.28
CA VAL A 289 -20.89 -0.53 23.90
C VAL A 289 -21.02 -1.98 23.42
N LEU A 290 -21.98 -2.71 23.98
CA LEU A 290 -22.25 -4.10 23.59
C LEU A 290 -23.73 -4.28 23.25
N PRO A 291 -24.08 -5.21 22.34
CA PRO A 291 -23.20 -6.03 21.49
C PRO A 291 -22.62 -5.24 20.30
N VAL A 292 -21.57 -5.79 19.64
CA VAL A 292 -21.03 -5.21 18.40
C VAL A 292 -22.07 -5.36 17.29
N PRO A 293 -22.57 -4.27 16.67
CA PRO A 293 -23.56 -4.39 15.62
C PRO A 293 -23.01 -5.09 14.38
N ALA A 294 -23.69 -6.10 13.84
CA ALA A 294 -23.23 -6.86 12.69
C ALA A 294 -22.94 -5.97 11.46
N TRP A 295 -23.79 -4.96 11.20
CA TRP A 295 -23.64 -4.01 10.10
C TRP A 295 -22.41 -3.11 10.25
N SER A 296 -21.89 -2.92 11.46
CA SER A 296 -20.74 -2.06 11.72
C SER A 296 -19.46 -2.57 11.06
N VAL A 297 -19.35 -3.89 10.82
CA VAL A 297 -18.21 -4.52 10.17
C VAL A 297 -18.03 -3.98 8.74
N VAL A 298 -19.10 -3.87 7.96
CA VAL A 298 -19.02 -3.36 6.59
C VAL A 298 -18.69 -1.88 6.55
N LEU A 299 -19.30 -1.08 7.42
CA LEU A 299 -18.98 0.37 7.51
C LEU A 299 -17.52 0.59 7.86
N PHE A 300 -17.01 -0.16 8.84
CA PHE A 300 -15.61 -0.10 9.24
C PHE A 300 -14.63 -0.40 8.10
N HIS A 301 -14.95 -1.39 7.25
CA HIS A 301 -14.08 -1.74 6.12
C HIS A 301 -14.20 -0.75 4.95
N VAL A 302 -15.42 -0.38 4.57
CA VAL A 302 -15.65 0.51 3.43
C VAL A 302 -15.12 1.92 3.72
N SER A 303 -15.38 2.44 4.92
CA SER A 303 -14.87 3.76 5.34
C SER A 303 -13.34 3.82 5.43
N GLY A 304 -12.69 2.66 5.50
CA GLY A 304 -11.24 2.54 5.50
C GLY A 304 -10.57 3.16 4.27
N ILE A 305 -11.20 3.10 3.08
CA ILE A 305 -10.69 3.75 1.87
C ILE A 305 -10.69 5.27 2.03
N ALA A 306 -11.78 5.84 2.56
CA ALA A 306 -11.88 7.28 2.78
C ALA A 306 -10.81 7.75 3.78
N GLY A 307 -10.61 7.02 4.88
CA GLY A 307 -9.54 7.28 5.84
C GLY A 307 -8.13 7.15 5.22
N ALA A 308 -7.91 6.18 4.34
CA ALA A 308 -6.64 6.03 3.62
C ALA A 308 -6.37 7.20 2.67
N CYS A 309 -7.39 7.67 1.94
CA CYS A 309 -7.30 8.86 1.09
C CYS A 309 -7.02 10.11 1.94
N ALA A 310 -7.64 10.22 3.12
CA ALA A 310 -7.39 11.34 4.05
C ALA A 310 -5.93 11.35 4.53
N TRP A 311 -5.40 10.22 4.96
CA TRP A 311 -3.98 10.12 5.34
C TRP A 311 -3.05 10.52 4.20
N LEU A 312 -3.30 10.05 2.98
CA LEU A 312 -2.51 10.42 1.81
C LEU A 312 -2.56 11.93 1.53
N ALA A 313 -3.75 12.53 1.63
CA ALA A 313 -3.94 13.97 1.46
C ALA A 313 -3.23 14.80 2.55
N LEU A 314 -3.29 14.36 3.82
CA LEU A 314 -2.58 14.99 4.93
C LEU A 314 -1.06 14.95 4.72
N PHE A 315 -0.50 13.83 4.27
CA PHE A 315 0.93 13.76 3.96
C PHE A 315 1.33 14.67 2.80
N ALA A 316 0.48 14.77 1.77
CA ALA A 316 0.73 15.71 0.67
C ALA A 316 0.69 17.16 1.15
N LEU A 317 -0.27 17.54 1.98
CA LEU A 317 -0.37 18.88 2.57
C LEU A 317 0.80 19.19 3.51
N PHE A 318 1.19 18.23 4.36
CA PHE A 318 2.35 18.38 5.23
C PHE A 318 3.61 18.71 4.43
N MET A 319 3.82 18.02 3.31
CA MET A 319 4.97 18.31 2.42
C MET A 319 4.89 19.70 1.78
N VAL A 320 3.69 20.18 1.43
CA VAL A 320 3.51 21.54 0.95
C VAL A 320 3.90 22.57 2.03
N CYS A 321 3.45 22.35 3.27
CA CYS A 321 3.77 23.24 4.39
C CYS A 321 5.29 23.27 4.68
N THR A 322 5.96 22.11 4.67
CA THR A 322 7.40 22.04 4.92
C THR A 322 8.24 22.69 3.83
N VAL A 323 7.85 22.54 2.57
CA VAL A 323 8.53 23.18 1.43
C VAL A 323 8.27 24.70 1.43
N ALA A 324 7.03 25.13 1.70
CA ALA A 324 6.66 26.56 1.74
C ALA A 324 7.31 27.30 2.92
N GLY A 325 7.53 26.60 4.06
CA GLY A 325 8.19 27.17 5.24
C GLY A 325 9.69 27.42 5.11
N GLY A 326 10.24 27.32 3.89
CA GLY A 326 11.66 27.62 3.63
C GLY A 326 12.63 26.58 4.21
N ALA A 327 12.12 25.49 4.76
CA ALA A 327 12.94 24.33 5.10
C ALA A 327 13.51 23.75 3.80
N ARG A 328 14.63 24.31 3.35
CA ARG A 328 15.53 23.59 2.43
C ARG A 328 15.91 22.32 3.18
N VAL A 329 15.14 21.26 2.96
CA VAL A 329 15.52 19.92 3.37
C VAL A 329 16.78 19.61 2.55
N LYS A 330 17.92 20.10 3.04
CA LYS A 330 19.22 19.64 2.58
C LYS A 330 19.17 18.12 2.75
N THR A 331 19.69 17.43 1.78
CA THR A 331 19.70 15.95 1.65
C THR A 331 19.97 15.16 2.92
N ALA A 332 20.65 15.73 3.93
CA ALA A 332 20.86 15.10 5.24
C ALA A 332 19.60 15.03 6.13
N SER A 333 18.71 16.03 6.10
CA SER A 333 17.45 15.99 6.89
C SER A 333 16.38 15.12 6.23
N GLY A 334 16.46 14.87 4.91
CA GLY A 334 15.61 13.88 4.23
C GLY A 334 15.80 12.48 4.81
N TYR A 335 17.02 12.10 5.15
CA TYR A 335 17.30 10.81 5.81
C TYR A 335 16.65 10.70 7.20
N TRP A 336 16.58 11.77 7.97
CA TRP A 336 15.93 11.77 9.29
C TRP A 336 14.42 11.60 9.20
N LEU A 337 13.74 12.24 8.23
CA LEU A 337 12.31 12.08 8.02
C LEU A 337 11.94 10.65 7.56
N HIS A 338 12.85 9.96 6.88
CA HIS A 338 12.67 8.56 6.48
C HIS A 338 13.12 7.58 7.58
N SER A 339 14.14 7.95 8.37
CA SER A 339 14.72 7.06 9.39
C SER A 339 13.90 7.04 10.68
N VAL A 340 13.21 8.12 11.05
CA VAL A 340 12.39 8.14 12.28
C VAL A 340 11.24 7.12 12.23
N PRO A 341 10.41 7.03 11.18
CA PRO A 341 9.42 5.97 11.07
C PRO A 341 10.04 4.57 11.00
N VAL A 342 11.15 4.43 10.27
CA VAL A 342 11.88 3.15 10.20
C VAL A 342 12.47 2.79 11.56
N ALA A 343 13.08 3.74 12.26
CA ALA A 343 13.60 3.51 13.62
C ALA A 343 12.47 3.19 14.61
N CYS A 344 11.32 3.89 14.53
CA CYS A 344 10.15 3.56 15.33
C CYS A 344 9.60 2.17 14.99
N CYS A 345 9.54 1.80 13.70
CA CYS A 345 9.13 0.46 13.29
C CYS A 345 10.13 -0.60 13.74
N VAL A 346 11.43 -0.34 13.63
CA VAL A 346 12.48 -1.24 14.10
C VAL A 346 12.41 -1.39 15.62
N VAL A 347 12.33 -0.31 16.37
CA VAL A 347 12.18 -0.34 17.84
C VAL A 347 10.91 -1.09 18.23
N PHE A 348 9.80 -0.88 17.50
CA PHE A 348 8.54 -1.54 17.78
C PHE A 348 8.55 -3.03 17.39
N ILE A 349 9.21 -3.38 16.29
CA ILE A 349 9.47 -4.78 15.89
C ILE A 349 10.36 -5.43 16.96
N PHE A 350 11.41 -4.74 17.42
CA PHE A 350 12.30 -5.21 18.49
C PHE A 350 11.56 -5.45 19.82
N TYR A 351 10.61 -4.60 20.16
CA TYR A 351 9.81 -4.76 21.39
C TYR A 351 8.72 -5.85 21.27
N SER A 352 8.33 -6.20 20.03
CA SER A 352 7.25 -7.17 19.75
C SER A 352 7.74 -8.56 19.35
N PHE A 353 9.03 -8.73 19.08
CA PHE A 353 9.64 -10.03 18.77
C PHE A 353 10.29 -10.62 20.01
N ASP A 354 10.00 -11.91 20.25
CA ASP A 354 10.76 -12.70 21.22
C ASP A 354 12.26 -12.65 20.86
N ILE A 355 13.10 -12.27 21.83
CA ILE A 355 14.54 -12.05 21.67
C ILE A 355 15.23 -13.19 20.92
N ALA A 356 14.72 -14.43 21.04
CA ALA A 356 15.25 -15.61 20.36
C ALA A 356 15.07 -15.56 18.83
N GLN A 357 13.92 -15.10 18.31
CA GLN A 357 13.70 -14.99 16.86
C GLN A 357 14.52 -13.84 16.26
N LEU A 358 14.71 -12.78 17.02
CA LEU A 358 15.55 -11.65 16.65
C LEU A 358 17.02 -12.03 16.55
N THR A 359 17.50 -12.84 17.49
CA THR A 359 18.88 -13.33 17.48
C THR A 359 19.14 -14.19 16.24
N ILE A 360 18.19 -15.03 15.82
CA ILE A 360 18.29 -15.84 14.60
C ILE A 360 18.29 -14.96 13.34
N LEU A 361 17.42 -13.94 13.26
CA LEU A 361 17.38 -13.00 12.13
C LEU A 361 18.63 -12.12 12.07
N MET A 362 19.15 -11.65 13.19
CA MET A 362 20.40 -10.91 13.24
C MET A 362 21.60 -11.77 12.84
N LEU A 363 21.67 -13.00 13.33
CA LEU A 363 22.74 -13.94 12.96
C LEU A 363 22.68 -14.29 11.46
N ALA A 364 21.49 -14.52 10.91
CA ALA A 364 21.30 -14.75 9.47
C ALA A 364 21.67 -13.51 8.64
N SER A 365 21.29 -12.31 9.09
CA SER A 365 21.63 -11.05 8.41
C SER A 365 23.13 -10.77 8.49
N MET A 366 23.75 -11.01 9.62
CA MET A 366 25.23 -10.88 9.80
C MET A 366 25.98 -11.90 8.96
N ALA A 367 25.49 -13.15 8.85
CA ALA A 367 26.08 -14.17 8.00
C ALA A 367 25.98 -13.77 6.52
N CYS A 368 24.86 -13.23 6.08
CA CYS A 368 24.65 -12.74 4.72
C CYS A 368 25.56 -11.54 4.40
N ILE A 369 25.66 -10.56 5.31
CA ILE A 369 26.56 -9.40 5.16
C ILE A 369 28.04 -9.83 5.15
N ARG A 370 28.39 -10.83 5.95
CA ARG A 370 29.74 -11.38 6.00
C ARG A 370 30.10 -12.10 4.69
N SER A 371 29.19 -12.92 4.16
CA SER A 371 29.34 -13.60 2.87
C SER A 371 29.52 -12.60 1.71
N ILE A 372 28.74 -11.51 1.69
CA ILE A 372 28.88 -10.44 0.70
C ILE A 372 30.21 -9.69 0.84
N ARG A 373 30.67 -9.45 2.06
CA ARG A 373 31.92 -8.73 2.32
C ARG A 373 33.15 -9.56 2.02
N ASP A 374 33.09 -10.85 2.30
CA ASP A 374 34.25 -11.75 2.15
C ASP A 374 34.40 -12.28 0.69
N GLY A 375 33.54 -11.80 -0.24
CA GLY A 375 33.71 -12.04 -1.68
C GLY A 375 33.41 -13.45 -2.14
N GLU A 376 32.82 -14.29 -1.29
CA GLU A 376 32.33 -15.60 -1.69
C GLU A 376 30.99 -15.40 -2.42
N GLY A 377 31.11 -15.17 -3.74
CA GLY A 377 29.96 -15.06 -4.61
C GLY A 377 29.22 -16.38 -4.72
N LEU A 378 27.88 -16.28 -4.60
CA LEU A 378 26.93 -17.25 -5.13
C LEU A 378 26.75 -17.02 -6.63
#